data_d5f1e5048d564be0f489dd95a7cf245e
#
_entry.id   d5f1e5048d564be0f489dd95a7cf245e
#
_cell.length_a   1.000
_cell.length_b   1.000
_cell.length_c   1.000
_cell.angle_alpha   90.00
_cell.angle_beta   90.00
_cell.angle_gamma   90.00
#
_symmetry.space_group_name_H-M   'P 1'
#
loop_
_entity.id
_entity.type
_entity.pdbx_description
1 polymer ?
#
loop_
_entity_poly.entity_id
_entity_poly.type
_entity_poly.pdbx_seq_one_letter_code
_entity_poly.pdbx_strand_id
1 'polypeptide(L)'
;MSCLCPARLPNRVDGTGFVVYDGAVFYNKERTRNLVKYDLRTRIKSGEAVVLNANYHDTSPYRWGGKSDIDLAVDENGLWVIYSTEANNGRIVVSQVNPYTLRFEGTWATSFDKRGASNAFMACGVLYAVRSVFQDDEGQTDRGGGGGGDMVLYAFDTSRGREVPVQIPFPNPYQYISSIDYNPRDNQLYVWNNYYVLRYPLQFRPPQPTKGVCDPGKGRVCGGGV
;
A
#
# COMPACT_ATOMS: atom_id res chain seq x y z
N MET A 1 24.11 -15.64 -22.38
CA MET A 1 23.47 -15.97 -21.09
C MET A 1 24.24 -15.21 -20.01
N SER A 2 23.71 -14.08 -19.52
CA SER A 2 24.31 -13.40 -18.37
C SER A 2 23.96 -14.21 -17.12
N CYS A 3 24.98 -14.70 -16.44
CA CYS A 3 24.81 -15.37 -15.16
C CYS A 3 24.20 -14.39 -14.16
N LEU A 4 22.93 -14.58 -13.80
CA LEU A 4 22.29 -13.87 -12.70
C LEU A 4 22.92 -14.36 -11.39
N CYS A 5 24.06 -13.77 -11.01
CA CYS A 5 24.59 -14.00 -9.68
C CYS A 5 23.58 -13.49 -8.64
N PRO A 6 23.14 -14.32 -7.69
CA PRO A 6 22.20 -13.88 -6.66
C PRO A 6 22.80 -12.71 -5.88
N ALA A 7 22.04 -11.63 -5.78
CA ALA A 7 22.42 -10.50 -4.93
C ALA A 7 22.12 -10.86 -3.47
N ARG A 8 23.12 -10.75 -2.60
CA ARG A 8 22.95 -10.95 -1.17
C ARG A 8 22.77 -9.59 -0.50
N LEU A 9 21.62 -9.37 0.15
CA LEU A 9 21.39 -8.15 0.92
C LEU A 9 22.28 -8.12 2.17
N PRO A 10 22.77 -6.93 2.58
CA PRO A 10 23.67 -6.80 3.74
C PRO A 10 22.96 -6.97 5.09
N ASN A 11 21.64 -6.88 5.10
CA ASN A 11 20.80 -6.99 6.30
C ASN A 11 19.67 -7.99 6.09
N ARG A 12 19.14 -8.55 7.16
CA ARG A 12 17.88 -9.26 7.15
C ARG A 12 16.74 -8.26 6.97
N VAL A 13 15.65 -8.71 6.37
CA VAL A 13 14.47 -7.94 6.02
C VAL A 13 13.31 -8.34 6.93
N ASP A 14 12.56 -7.38 7.44
CA ASP A 14 11.27 -7.60 8.09
C ASP A 14 10.14 -7.45 7.07
N GLY A 15 9.11 -8.31 7.20
CA GLY A 15 7.95 -8.30 6.33
C GLY A 15 8.21 -8.77 4.90
N THR A 16 7.22 -8.55 4.05
CA THR A 16 7.23 -8.87 2.61
C THR A 16 7.19 -7.61 1.74
N GLY A 17 7.09 -6.44 2.36
CA GLY A 17 6.88 -5.15 1.72
C GLY A 17 8.16 -4.48 1.22
N PHE A 18 9.07 -5.21 0.58
CA PHE A 18 10.21 -4.63 -0.12
C PHE A 18 9.83 -4.31 -1.57
N VAL A 19 10.43 -3.27 -2.13
CA VAL A 19 10.20 -2.88 -3.52
C VAL A 19 11.50 -2.73 -4.29
N VAL A 20 11.43 -2.95 -5.60
CA VAL A 20 12.50 -2.65 -6.55
C VAL A 20 12.10 -1.40 -7.33
N TYR A 21 12.85 -0.33 -7.16
CA TYR A 21 12.55 0.93 -7.81
C TYR A 21 13.84 1.64 -8.22
N ASP A 22 13.87 2.18 -9.44
CA ASP A 22 14.96 2.94 -10.01
C ASP A 22 16.37 2.34 -9.77
N GLY A 23 16.50 1.02 -10.06
CA GLY A 23 17.78 0.31 -9.96
C GLY A 23 18.23 -0.04 -8.54
N ALA A 24 17.37 0.14 -7.53
CA ALA A 24 17.65 -0.21 -6.16
C ALA A 24 16.55 -1.07 -5.53
N VAL A 25 16.91 -1.83 -4.51
CA VAL A 25 15.97 -2.49 -3.61
C VAL A 25 15.81 -1.64 -2.36
N PHE A 26 14.57 -1.34 -2.00
CA PHE A 26 14.21 -0.67 -0.76
C PHE A 26 13.52 -1.67 0.16
N TYR A 27 13.93 -1.73 1.42
CA TYR A 27 13.37 -2.67 2.38
C TYR A 27 13.47 -2.17 3.82
N ASN A 28 12.64 -2.69 4.70
CA ASN A 28 12.75 -2.48 6.13
C ASN A 28 13.80 -3.44 6.71
N LYS A 29 14.78 -2.89 7.41
CA LYS A 29 15.81 -3.66 8.11
C LYS A 29 15.24 -4.34 9.34
N GLU A 30 15.50 -5.64 9.47
CA GLU A 30 15.00 -6.49 10.56
C GLU A 30 15.14 -5.82 11.94
N ARG A 31 14.06 -5.85 12.71
CA ARG A 31 13.95 -5.34 14.08
C ARG A 31 14.31 -3.85 14.25
N THR A 32 14.14 -3.07 13.23
CA THR A 32 14.41 -1.62 13.27
C THR A 32 13.31 -0.84 12.56
N ARG A 33 13.33 0.49 12.75
CA ARG A 33 12.53 1.45 11.98
C ARG A 33 13.23 1.90 10.70
N ASN A 34 14.29 1.21 10.28
CA ASN A 34 15.15 1.73 9.23
C ASN A 34 14.69 1.23 7.85
N LEU A 35 14.54 2.19 6.95
CA LEU A 35 14.45 1.98 5.52
C LEU A 35 15.87 1.91 4.95
N VAL A 36 16.21 0.84 4.25
CA VAL A 36 17.51 0.64 3.61
C VAL A 36 17.36 0.68 2.10
N LYS A 37 18.28 1.38 1.44
CA LYS A 37 18.46 1.38 -0.01
C LYS A 37 19.70 0.55 -0.39
N TYR A 38 19.50 -0.45 -1.24
CA TYR A 38 20.55 -1.29 -1.79
C TYR A 38 20.62 -1.11 -3.31
N ASP A 39 21.72 -0.59 -3.80
CA ASP A 39 21.95 -0.38 -5.24
C ASP A 39 22.27 -1.69 -5.94
N LEU A 40 21.48 -2.04 -6.96
CA LEU A 40 21.61 -3.31 -7.67
C LEU A 40 22.80 -3.36 -8.62
N ARG A 41 23.25 -2.20 -9.12
CA ARG A 41 24.39 -2.11 -10.03
C ARG A 41 25.72 -2.24 -9.29
N THR A 42 25.88 -1.46 -8.21
CA THR A 42 27.10 -1.47 -7.41
C THR A 42 27.13 -2.58 -6.37
N ARG A 43 25.95 -3.16 -6.06
CA ARG A 43 25.76 -4.22 -5.05
C ARG A 43 26.17 -3.82 -3.65
N ILE A 44 25.95 -2.56 -3.30
CA ILE A 44 26.22 -2.03 -1.96
C ILE A 44 24.98 -1.36 -1.36
N LYS A 45 24.97 -1.26 -0.04
CA LYS A 45 24.03 -0.40 0.67
C LYS A 45 24.38 1.06 0.38
N SER A 46 23.52 1.77 -0.33
CA SER A 46 23.73 3.16 -0.75
C SER A 46 23.02 4.18 0.12
N GLY A 47 22.17 3.74 1.05
CA GLY A 47 21.50 4.63 1.98
C GLY A 47 20.75 3.90 3.08
N GLU A 48 20.50 4.61 4.18
CA GLU A 48 19.66 4.17 5.29
C GLU A 48 19.03 5.39 5.95
N ALA A 49 17.73 5.32 6.25
CA ALA A 49 16.98 6.37 6.93
C ALA A 49 16.02 5.78 7.96
N VAL A 50 15.75 6.52 9.01
CA VAL A 50 14.79 6.11 10.06
C VAL A 50 13.40 6.57 9.65
N VAL A 51 12.42 5.64 9.63
CA VAL A 51 11.00 5.98 9.55
C VAL A 51 10.55 6.45 10.93
N LEU A 52 10.51 7.77 11.11
CA LEU A 52 10.30 8.38 12.44
C LEU A 52 8.98 7.92 13.07
N ASN A 53 9.06 7.52 14.34
CA ASN A 53 7.92 7.09 15.16
C ASN A 53 7.16 5.87 14.61
N ALA A 54 7.64 5.20 13.57
CA ALA A 54 7.00 4.00 13.07
C ALA A 54 6.98 2.90 14.12
N ASN A 55 5.88 2.19 14.22
CA ASN A 55 5.82 0.92 14.91
C ASN A 55 6.67 -0.10 14.15
N TYR A 56 7.25 -1.06 14.86
CA TYR A 56 8.12 -2.08 14.29
C TYR A 56 8.09 -3.34 15.15
N HIS A 57 8.61 -4.44 14.65
CA HIS A 57 8.77 -5.68 15.38
C HIS A 57 7.43 -6.27 15.89
N ASP A 58 6.48 -6.44 14.96
CA ASP A 58 5.13 -6.96 15.20
C ASP A 58 4.26 -6.14 16.18
N THR A 59 4.54 -4.83 16.32
CA THR A 59 3.74 -3.93 17.15
C THR A 59 2.42 -3.56 16.50
N SER A 60 2.43 -3.28 15.19
CA SER A 60 1.23 -2.97 14.39
C SER A 60 1.35 -3.52 12.97
N PRO A 61 1.50 -4.85 12.82
CA PRO A 61 1.57 -5.46 11.50
C PRO A 61 0.22 -5.40 10.78
N TYR A 62 0.19 -5.81 9.53
CA TYR A 62 -1.04 -6.24 8.89
C TYR A 62 -1.65 -7.43 9.64
N ARG A 63 -2.92 -7.72 9.38
CA ARG A 63 -3.70 -8.75 10.08
C ARG A 63 -3.02 -10.13 10.16
N TRP A 64 -2.28 -10.52 9.13
CA TRP A 64 -1.55 -11.79 9.10
C TRP A 64 -0.23 -11.79 9.90
N GLY A 65 0.17 -10.65 10.47
CA GLY A 65 1.42 -10.54 11.23
C GLY A 65 2.66 -10.42 10.34
N GLY A 66 3.60 -11.34 10.47
CA GLY A 66 4.77 -11.48 9.59
C GLY A 66 5.74 -10.31 9.59
N LYS A 67 5.78 -9.55 10.68
CA LYS A 67 6.63 -8.35 10.85
C LYS A 67 6.39 -7.29 9.76
N SER A 68 5.15 -7.15 9.34
CA SER A 68 4.70 -6.25 8.29
C SER A 68 4.36 -4.84 8.77
N ASP A 69 5.02 -4.39 9.84
CA ASP A 69 4.78 -3.06 10.42
C ASP A 69 5.10 -1.93 9.45
N ILE A 70 6.19 -2.07 8.70
CA ILE A 70 6.66 -1.09 7.72
C ILE A 70 6.65 -1.76 6.35
N ASP A 71 5.79 -1.25 5.49
CA ASP A 71 5.55 -1.72 4.13
C ASP A 71 5.96 -0.64 3.14
N LEU A 72 6.42 -1.03 1.97
CA LEU A 72 6.84 -0.13 0.91
C LEU A 72 5.97 -0.31 -0.32
N ALA A 73 5.74 0.77 -1.04
CA ALA A 73 4.98 0.76 -2.27
C ALA A 73 5.59 1.71 -3.30
N VAL A 74 5.27 1.50 -4.55
CA VAL A 74 5.67 2.37 -5.67
C VAL A 74 4.45 2.63 -6.53
N ASP A 75 4.30 3.89 -6.95
CA ASP A 75 3.31 4.28 -7.94
C ASP A 75 3.88 5.33 -8.91
N GLU A 76 3.01 6.01 -9.67
CA GLU A 76 3.39 7.05 -10.62
C GLU A 76 4.09 8.24 -9.94
N ASN A 77 3.84 8.46 -8.65
CA ASN A 77 4.41 9.56 -7.88
C ASN A 77 5.72 9.17 -7.17
N GLY A 78 6.14 7.91 -7.27
CA GLY A 78 7.42 7.42 -6.76
C GLY A 78 7.32 6.43 -5.60
N LEU A 79 8.22 6.59 -4.62
CA LEU A 79 8.39 5.66 -3.49
C LEU A 79 7.57 6.10 -2.28
N TRP A 80 6.89 5.14 -1.67
CA TRP A 80 6.04 5.31 -0.50
C TRP A 80 6.40 4.35 0.62
N VAL A 81 6.16 4.78 1.85
CA VAL A 81 6.21 3.93 3.05
C VAL A 81 4.84 3.94 3.72
N ILE A 82 4.31 2.75 3.98
CA ILE A 82 3.02 2.52 4.64
C ILE A 82 3.31 1.89 6.00
N TYR A 83 2.98 2.59 7.06
CA TYR A 83 3.30 2.19 8.42
C TYR A 83 2.21 2.64 9.40
N SER A 84 2.43 2.48 10.67
CA SER A 84 1.59 3.07 11.72
C SER A 84 2.47 3.61 12.83
N THR A 85 1.89 4.47 13.65
CA THR A 85 2.57 5.04 14.82
C THR A 85 1.71 4.85 16.07
N GLU A 86 2.35 4.83 17.22
CA GLU A 86 1.65 4.82 18.50
C GLU A 86 0.79 6.10 18.67
N ALA A 87 1.33 7.26 18.28
CA ALA A 87 0.62 8.53 18.32
C ALA A 87 -0.66 8.56 17.45
N ASN A 88 -0.71 7.75 16.37
CA ASN A 88 -1.91 7.55 15.54
C ASN A 88 -2.70 6.30 15.94
N ASN A 89 -2.50 5.76 17.12
CA ASN A 89 -3.22 4.61 17.68
C ASN A 89 -3.20 3.36 16.75
N GLY A 90 -2.09 3.07 16.08
CA GLY A 90 -1.95 1.93 15.16
C GLY A 90 -2.63 2.10 13.81
N ARG A 91 -3.22 3.27 13.53
CA ARG A 91 -3.81 3.57 12.23
C ARG A 91 -2.73 3.83 11.20
N ILE A 92 -3.04 3.58 9.93
CA ILE A 92 -2.10 3.76 8.84
C ILE A 92 -1.64 5.21 8.76
N VAL A 93 -0.33 5.36 8.62
CA VAL A 93 0.36 6.57 8.17
C VAL A 93 1.04 6.23 6.86
N VAL A 94 0.92 7.08 5.87
CA VAL A 94 1.60 6.93 4.59
C VAL A 94 2.54 8.12 4.37
N SER A 95 3.76 7.84 3.93
CA SER A 95 4.74 8.89 3.64
C SER A 95 5.34 8.68 2.26
N GLN A 96 5.49 9.79 1.53
CA GLN A 96 6.27 9.82 0.29
C GLN A 96 7.75 10.00 0.62
N VAL A 97 8.60 9.25 -0.06
CA VAL A 97 10.04 9.24 0.19
C VAL A 97 10.80 9.56 -1.09
N ASN A 98 11.72 10.49 -1.01
CA ASN A 98 12.66 10.72 -2.10
C ASN A 98 13.61 9.52 -2.24
N PRO A 99 13.62 8.81 -3.38
CA PRO A 99 14.39 7.58 -3.53
C PRO A 99 15.92 7.81 -3.59
N TYR A 100 16.37 9.05 -3.80
CA TYR A 100 17.79 9.42 -3.89
C TYR A 100 18.35 9.86 -2.54
N THR A 101 17.62 10.70 -1.82
CA THR A 101 18.06 11.28 -0.55
C THR A 101 17.51 10.57 0.68
N LEU A 102 16.49 9.71 0.51
CA LEU A 102 15.71 9.06 1.56
C LEU A 102 14.99 10.03 2.51
N ARG A 103 14.78 11.28 2.08
CA ARG A 103 14.01 12.27 2.83
C ARG A 103 12.52 12.01 2.66
N PHE A 104 11.77 12.20 3.72
CA PHE A 104 10.31 12.17 3.71
C PHE A 104 9.78 13.50 3.21
N GLU A 105 9.08 13.52 2.08
CA GLU A 105 8.61 14.72 1.39
C GLU A 105 7.17 15.07 1.76
N GLY A 106 6.37 14.08 2.16
CA GLY A 106 5.01 14.26 2.63
C GLY A 106 4.62 13.12 3.57
N THR A 107 3.74 13.42 4.51
CA THR A 107 3.24 12.42 5.48
C THR A 107 1.77 12.69 5.79
N TRP A 108 0.95 11.66 5.73
CA TRP A 108 -0.49 11.71 5.96
C TRP A 108 -0.91 10.66 6.97
N ALA A 109 -1.60 11.08 8.01
CA ALA A 109 -2.27 10.18 8.95
C ALA A 109 -3.67 9.86 8.45
N THR A 110 -4.05 8.59 8.53
CA THR A 110 -5.38 8.11 8.15
C THR A 110 -6.18 7.67 9.36
N SER A 111 -7.46 7.37 9.19
CA SER A 111 -8.31 6.82 10.25
C SER A 111 -8.36 5.30 10.28
N PHE A 112 -7.75 4.61 9.30
CA PHE A 112 -7.89 3.17 9.15
C PHE A 112 -6.86 2.40 9.99
N ASP A 113 -7.31 1.47 10.84
CA ASP A 113 -6.44 0.60 11.62
C ASP A 113 -5.68 -0.37 10.70
N LYS A 114 -4.35 -0.31 10.77
CA LYS A 114 -3.48 -1.16 9.95
C LYS A 114 -3.72 -2.65 10.16
N ARG A 115 -4.04 -3.07 11.38
CA ARG A 115 -4.38 -4.46 11.71
C ARG A 115 -5.70 -4.92 11.09
N GLY A 116 -6.56 -4.00 10.66
CA GLY A 116 -7.77 -4.29 9.91
C GLY A 116 -7.54 -4.62 8.44
N ALA A 117 -6.33 -4.35 7.91
CA ALA A 117 -5.96 -4.67 6.54
C ALA A 117 -5.17 -5.98 6.44
N SER A 118 -5.39 -6.73 5.39
CA SER A 118 -4.54 -7.86 5.01
C SER A 118 -3.28 -7.41 4.28
N ASN A 119 -3.39 -6.33 3.52
CA ASN A 119 -2.28 -5.63 2.86
C ASN A 119 -2.76 -4.27 2.34
N ALA A 120 -1.84 -3.45 1.83
CA ALA A 120 -2.16 -2.18 1.21
C ALA A 120 -1.23 -1.90 0.03
N PHE A 121 -1.64 -1.02 -0.88
CA PHE A 121 -0.83 -0.59 -2.01
C PHE A 121 -1.10 0.88 -2.36
N MET A 122 -0.21 1.48 -3.14
CA MET A 122 -0.38 2.82 -3.69
C MET A 122 -0.63 2.76 -5.18
N ALA A 123 -1.53 3.61 -5.68
CA ALA A 123 -1.72 3.83 -7.11
C ALA A 123 -2.21 5.26 -7.35
N CYS A 124 -1.56 6.01 -8.24
CA CYS A 124 -1.88 7.42 -8.56
C CYS A 124 -1.97 8.33 -7.32
N GLY A 125 -1.13 8.14 -6.32
CA GLY A 125 -1.13 8.91 -5.08
C GLY A 125 -2.26 8.58 -4.12
N VAL A 126 -2.97 7.48 -4.34
CA VAL A 126 -4.03 7.00 -3.47
C VAL A 126 -3.60 5.70 -2.79
N LEU A 127 -3.71 5.69 -1.47
CA LEU A 127 -3.54 4.48 -0.67
C LEU A 127 -4.82 3.64 -0.75
N TYR A 128 -4.67 2.34 -1.00
CA TYR A 128 -5.76 1.37 -0.96
C TYR A 128 -5.45 0.28 0.06
N ALA A 129 -6.39 -0.01 0.96
CA ALA A 129 -6.27 -1.12 1.90
C ALA A 129 -7.22 -2.27 1.53
N VAL A 130 -6.67 -3.48 1.53
CA VAL A 130 -7.38 -4.72 1.20
C VAL A 130 -7.63 -5.51 2.46
N ARG A 131 -8.84 -6.04 2.61
CA ARG A 131 -9.20 -7.00 3.65
C ARG A 131 -9.59 -8.33 3.02
N SER A 132 -8.95 -9.42 3.49
CA SER A 132 -9.30 -10.79 3.15
C SER A 132 -10.14 -11.42 4.27
N VAL A 133 -11.19 -12.08 3.91
CA VAL A 133 -12.04 -12.83 4.86
C VAL A 133 -11.39 -14.13 5.35
N PHE A 134 -10.43 -14.66 4.58
CA PHE A 134 -9.77 -15.94 4.88
C PHE A 134 -8.68 -15.86 5.96
N GLN A 135 -8.30 -14.66 6.37
CA GLN A 135 -7.33 -14.47 7.45
C GLN A 135 -7.98 -14.43 8.84
N ASP A 136 -9.25 -14.74 8.93
CA ASP A 136 -10.02 -14.79 10.19
C ASP A 136 -10.00 -16.18 10.87
N ASP A 137 -9.19 -17.13 10.39
CA ASP A 137 -9.17 -18.49 10.90
C ASP A 137 -8.37 -18.64 12.20
N GLU A 138 -9.00 -18.21 13.31
CA GLU A 138 -9.06 -18.97 14.57
C GLU A 138 -10.31 -18.49 15.32
N GLY A 139 -11.49 -18.93 14.88
CA GLY A 139 -12.65 -19.09 15.78
C GLY A 139 -13.64 -17.94 15.91
N GLN A 140 -13.64 -16.92 15.05
CA GLN A 140 -14.77 -15.98 14.99
C GLN A 140 -15.30 -15.86 13.55
N THR A 141 -16.23 -16.74 13.23
CA THR A 141 -17.20 -16.42 12.18
C THR A 141 -17.99 -15.22 12.68
N ASP A 142 -17.63 -14.04 12.20
CA ASP A 142 -18.45 -12.84 12.38
C ASP A 142 -19.77 -13.08 11.64
N ARG A 143 -20.77 -13.65 12.37
CA ARG A 143 -22.14 -13.88 11.93
C ARG A 143 -22.93 -12.57 11.88
N GLY A 144 -22.28 -11.51 11.44
CA GLY A 144 -22.88 -10.21 11.18
C GLY A 144 -23.17 -10.04 9.70
N GLY A 145 -24.34 -10.40 9.28
CA GLY A 145 -25.01 -10.26 8.02
C GLY A 145 -24.42 -9.34 6.95
N GLY A 146 -23.92 -9.93 5.90
CA GLY A 146 -23.53 -9.27 4.67
C GLY A 146 -22.49 -10.12 3.98
N GLY A 147 -22.85 -10.90 2.96
CA GLY A 147 -21.94 -11.76 2.18
C GLY A 147 -20.86 -10.97 1.45
N GLY A 148 -19.88 -10.48 2.19
CA GLY A 148 -18.74 -9.74 1.66
C GLY A 148 -17.53 -10.67 1.54
N GLY A 149 -17.16 -11.03 0.30
CA GLY A 149 -15.85 -11.61 0.00
C GLY A 149 -14.72 -10.61 0.26
N ASP A 150 -13.52 -11.00 -0.11
CA ASP A 150 -12.35 -10.10 -0.05
C ASP A 150 -12.60 -8.82 -0.85
N MET A 151 -12.15 -7.70 -0.34
CA MET A 151 -12.38 -6.41 -0.97
C MET A 151 -11.31 -5.36 -0.64
N VAL A 152 -11.17 -4.40 -1.54
CA VAL A 152 -10.59 -3.09 -1.21
C VAL A 152 -11.68 -2.31 -0.50
N LEU A 153 -11.49 -2.03 0.78
CA LEU A 153 -12.52 -1.45 1.63
C LEU A 153 -12.20 -0.04 2.10
N TYR A 154 -11.00 0.44 1.84
CA TYR A 154 -10.55 1.76 2.25
C TYR A 154 -9.63 2.37 1.20
N ALA A 155 -9.77 3.66 0.96
CA ALA A 155 -8.84 4.44 0.17
C ALA A 155 -8.60 5.82 0.80
N PHE A 156 -7.39 6.36 0.62
CA PHE A 156 -7.01 7.68 1.07
C PHE A 156 -6.26 8.42 -0.05
N ASP A 157 -6.81 9.52 -0.51
CA ASP A 157 -6.24 10.39 -1.55
C ASP A 157 -5.25 11.37 -0.90
N THR A 158 -3.96 11.18 -1.14
CA THR A 158 -2.90 12.02 -0.56
C THR A 158 -2.90 13.43 -1.16
N SER A 159 -3.34 13.60 -2.42
CA SER A 159 -3.40 14.91 -3.07
C SER A 159 -4.48 15.81 -2.47
N ARG A 160 -5.56 15.21 -1.98
CA ARG A 160 -6.68 15.91 -1.34
C ARG A 160 -6.64 15.81 0.19
N GLY A 161 -5.77 14.97 0.75
CA GLY A 161 -5.66 14.74 2.18
C GLY A 161 -6.94 14.18 2.81
N ARG A 162 -7.68 13.33 2.08
CA ARG A 162 -8.98 12.82 2.53
C ARG A 162 -9.23 11.37 2.15
N GLU A 163 -10.11 10.76 2.91
CA GLU A 163 -10.63 9.42 2.64
C GLU A 163 -11.59 9.42 1.45
N VAL A 164 -11.55 8.34 0.69
CA VAL A 164 -12.44 8.11 -0.45
C VAL A 164 -13.20 6.82 -0.18
N PRO A 165 -14.54 6.85 -0.20
CA PRO A 165 -15.34 5.65 -0.06
C PRO A 165 -15.09 4.69 -1.22
N VAL A 166 -14.70 3.44 -0.90
CA VAL A 166 -14.51 2.38 -1.89
C VAL A 166 -15.05 1.06 -1.38
N GLN A 167 -15.61 0.27 -2.28
CA GLN A 167 -16.00 -1.12 -2.06
C GLN A 167 -15.76 -1.85 -3.37
N ILE A 168 -14.52 -2.32 -3.56
CA ILE A 168 -14.13 -2.99 -4.80
C ILE A 168 -13.88 -4.47 -4.47
N PRO A 169 -14.65 -5.41 -5.06
CA PRO A 169 -14.39 -6.83 -4.90
C PRO A 169 -12.94 -7.16 -5.29
N PHE A 170 -12.26 -7.91 -4.42
CA PHE A 170 -10.88 -8.30 -4.63
C PHE A 170 -10.81 -9.82 -4.84
N PRO A 171 -10.36 -10.30 -6.00
CA PRO A 171 -10.25 -11.74 -6.25
C PRO A 171 -9.13 -12.35 -5.39
N ASN A 172 -9.46 -13.37 -4.59
CA ASN A 172 -8.51 -14.06 -3.73
C ASN A 172 -8.69 -15.58 -3.81
N PRO A 173 -8.37 -16.20 -4.96
CA PRO A 173 -8.69 -17.61 -5.19
C PRO A 173 -7.89 -18.59 -4.32
N TYR A 174 -6.75 -18.18 -3.77
CA TYR A 174 -5.86 -19.05 -2.99
C TYR A 174 -5.75 -18.65 -1.51
N GLN A 175 -6.62 -17.76 -1.04
CA GLN A 175 -6.88 -17.40 0.37
C GLN A 175 -5.81 -16.50 1.01
N TYR A 176 -4.54 -16.91 1.06
CA TYR A 176 -3.51 -16.18 1.80
C TYR A 176 -2.82 -15.14 0.93
N ILE A 177 -2.91 -13.86 1.35
CA ILE A 177 -2.25 -12.74 0.70
C ILE A 177 -1.06 -12.32 1.56
N SER A 178 0.15 -12.45 1.06
CA SER A 178 1.37 -12.05 1.78
C SER A 178 1.97 -10.74 1.26
N SER A 179 1.66 -10.35 0.03
CA SER A 179 2.08 -9.07 -0.56
C SER A 179 1.13 -8.66 -1.67
N ILE A 180 0.89 -7.35 -1.76
CA ILE A 180 0.18 -6.73 -2.88
C ILE A 180 0.99 -5.52 -3.30
N ASP A 181 1.41 -5.49 -4.58
CA ASP A 181 2.21 -4.42 -5.14
C ASP A 181 1.65 -3.96 -6.48
N TYR A 182 1.54 -2.66 -6.65
CA TYR A 182 1.17 -2.05 -7.92
C TYR A 182 2.41 -1.73 -8.74
N ASN A 183 2.38 -2.07 -10.02
CA ASN A 183 3.42 -1.69 -10.96
C ASN A 183 2.89 -0.63 -11.95
N PRO A 184 3.33 0.63 -11.83
CA PRO A 184 2.85 1.70 -12.71
C PRO A 184 3.30 1.55 -14.17
N ARG A 185 4.31 0.72 -14.47
CA ARG A 185 4.81 0.53 -15.83
C ARG A 185 3.87 -0.27 -16.72
N ASP A 186 3.19 -1.25 -16.15
CA ASP A 186 2.25 -2.12 -16.87
C ASP A 186 0.81 -1.99 -16.38
N ASN A 187 0.58 -1.10 -15.40
CA ASN A 187 -0.73 -0.84 -14.80
C ASN A 187 -1.38 -2.10 -14.23
N GLN A 188 -0.58 -2.94 -13.59
CA GLN A 188 -1.05 -4.18 -12.99
C GLN A 188 -0.78 -4.22 -11.48
N LEU A 189 -1.68 -4.86 -10.79
CA LEU A 189 -1.51 -5.26 -9.40
C LEU A 189 -0.94 -6.67 -9.35
N TYR A 190 0.17 -6.84 -8.65
CA TYR A 190 0.82 -8.11 -8.40
C TYR A 190 0.49 -8.56 -6.99
N VAL A 191 -0.03 -9.77 -6.87
CA VAL A 191 -0.47 -10.33 -5.59
C VAL A 191 0.22 -11.64 -5.34
N TRP A 192 0.99 -11.70 -4.27
CA TRP A 192 1.50 -12.97 -3.78
C TRP A 192 0.42 -13.66 -2.96
N ASN A 193 -0.26 -14.62 -3.58
CA ASN A 193 -1.42 -15.29 -3.04
C ASN A 193 -1.11 -16.77 -2.81
N ASN A 194 -0.84 -17.15 -1.55
CA ASN A 194 -0.31 -18.44 -1.15
C ASN A 194 1.03 -18.74 -1.86
N TYR A 195 1.09 -19.72 -2.74
CA TYR A 195 2.30 -20.07 -3.52
C TYR A 195 2.30 -19.46 -4.94
N TYR A 196 1.31 -18.64 -5.28
CA TYR A 196 1.10 -18.09 -6.61
C TYR A 196 1.31 -16.59 -6.66
N VAL A 197 1.88 -16.11 -7.77
CA VAL A 197 1.88 -14.69 -8.12
C VAL A 197 0.78 -14.44 -9.13
N LEU A 198 -0.22 -13.70 -8.72
CA LEU A 198 -1.35 -13.30 -9.56
C LEU A 198 -1.14 -11.89 -10.08
N ARG A 199 -1.72 -11.59 -11.24
CA ARG A 199 -1.69 -10.27 -11.86
C ARG A 199 -3.10 -9.84 -12.21
N TYR A 200 -3.45 -8.61 -11.80
CA TYR A 200 -4.73 -8.00 -12.09
C TYR A 200 -4.53 -6.66 -12.79
N PRO A 201 -5.07 -6.47 -14.02
CA PRO A 201 -5.03 -5.17 -14.67
C PRO A 201 -5.93 -4.19 -13.91
N LEU A 202 -5.42 -3.01 -13.59
CA LEU A 202 -6.21 -1.95 -13.00
C LEU A 202 -6.86 -1.10 -14.11
N GLN A 203 -8.12 -0.73 -13.90
CA GLN A 203 -8.84 0.18 -14.79
C GLN A 203 -9.27 1.39 -13.98
N PHE A 204 -8.57 2.49 -14.18
CA PHE A 204 -8.97 3.78 -13.63
C PHE A 204 -10.04 4.38 -14.53
N ARG A 205 -11.25 4.56 -13.98
CA ARG A 205 -12.30 5.29 -14.69
C ARG A 205 -12.10 6.79 -14.45
N PRO A 206 -12.18 7.63 -15.50
CA PRO A 206 -12.24 9.06 -15.27
C PRO A 206 -13.43 9.39 -14.35
N PRO A 207 -13.33 10.41 -13.48
CA PRO A 207 -14.45 10.82 -12.64
C PRO A 207 -15.66 11.06 -13.54
N GLN A 208 -16.76 10.38 -13.25
CA GLN A 208 -18.00 10.64 -13.99
C GLN A 208 -18.38 12.10 -13.72
N PRO A 209 -18.70 12.89 -14.76
CA PRO A 209 -19.23 14.21 -14.53
C PRO A 209 -20.47 14.06 -13.63
N THR A 210 -20.45 14.71 -12.48
CA THR A 210 -21.60 14.79 -11.60
C THR A 210 -22.76 15.26 -12.49
N LYS A 211 -23.76 14.39 -12.71
CA LYS A 211 -25.01 14.81 -13.33
C LYS A 211 -25.55 15.90 -12.42
N GLY A 212 -25.40 17.15 -12.85
CA GLY A 212 -26.04 18.27 -12.17
C GLY A 212 -27.51 17.93 -12.09
N VAL A 213 -28.05 17.81 -10.90
CA VAL A 213 -29.49 17.81 -10.68
C VAL A 213 -29.93 19.19 -11.14
N CYS A 214 -30.41 19.28 -12.37
CA CYS A 214 -31.09 20.47 -12.85
C CYS A 214 -32.41 20.56 -12.05
N ASP A 215 -32.46 21.43 -11.09
CA ASP A 215 -33.72 21.82 -10.44
C ASP A 215 -34.55 22.55 -11.51
N PRO A 216 -35.72 22.02 -11.90
CA PRO A 216 -36.53 22.63 -12.98
C PRO A 216 -37.16 23.95 -12.60
N GLY A 217 -36.87 24.52 -11.41
CA GLY A 217 -37.52 25.69 -10.84
C GLY A 217 -36.70 26.98 -10.83
N LYS A 218 -35.44 27.03 -11.23
CA LYS A 218 -34.66 28.27 -11.28
C LYS A 218 -33.85 28.38 -12.58
N GLY A 219 -34.11 29.47 -13.29
CA GLY A 219 -33.58 29.76 -14.61
C GLY A 219 -32.09 29.54 -14.80
N ARG A 220 -31.75 29.08 -15.99
CA ARG A 220 -30.45 28.74 -16.51
C ARG A 220 -29.33 29.69 -16.09
N VAL A 221 -28.30 29.13 -15.42
CA VAL A 221 -26.92 29.55 -15.65
C VAL A 221 -26.06 28.28 -15.60
N CYS A 222 -25.65 27.78 -16.78
CA CYS A 222 -24.63 26.78 -16.92
C CYS A 222 -23.27 27.50 -16.90
N GLY A 223 -22.61 27.57 -15.75
CA GLY A 223 -21.25 28.06 -15.63
C GLY A 223 -20.27 26.92 -15.93
N GLY A 224 -19.62 26.95 -17.10
CA GLY A 224 -18.42 26.19 -17.37
C GLY A 224 -17.26 26.77 -16.57
N GLY A 225 -16.55 25.94 -15.81
CA GLY A 225 -15.28 26.27 -15.18
C GLY A 225 -14.23 25.32 -15.72
N VAL A 226 -13.17 25.90 -16.25
CA VAL A 226 -11.92 25.32 -16.78
C VAL A 226 -11.20 24.46 -15.75
#